data_34cb468c387892ceb5aa43f1c19689ce
#
_entry.id   34cb468c387892ceb5aa43f1c19689ce
#
_cell.length_a   1.000
_cell.length_b   1.000
_cell.length_c   1.000
_cell.angle_alpha   90.00
_cell.angle_beta   90.00
_cell.angle_gamma   90.00
#
_symmetry.space_group_name_H-M   'P 1'
#
loop_
_entity.id
_entity.type
_entity.pdbx_description
1 polymer ?
#
loop_
_entity_poly.entity_id
_entity_poly.type
_entity_poly.pdbx_seq_one_letter_code
_entity_poly.pdbx_strand_id
1 'polypeptide(L)'
;LHSTSRRQRQMCIRDSYNFGHGDKQRVKDCFRIVLVTMFSFNLILMLFMILFPSTVASAFTSDARLIETVRWTMPVFLGGMTIFGLQRACQNMFVALGQARISIFIALLRKAILLIPLALILPNFMGVTGVYAAEAISDATAAICCTLLFFWQFPKILGKIKGNTLRVE
;
A
#
# COMPACT_ATOMS: atom_id res chain seq x y z
N LEU A 1 15.67 4.30 -10.87
CA LEU A 1 15.39 3.60 -9.60
C LEU A 1 15.78 4.41 -8.34
N HIS A 2 16.80 5.30 -8.40
CA HIS A 2 17.22 6.10 -7.24
C HIS A 2 16.31 7.30 -6.91
N SER A 3 15.58 7.84 -7.88
CA SER A 3 14.74 9.04 -7.71
C SER A 3 13.51 8.79 -6.81
N THR A 4 12.84 7.66 -6.98
CA THR A 4 11.61 7.32 -6.22
C THR A 4 11.92 7.05 -4.74
N SER A 5 13.04 6.35 -4.47
CA SER A 5 13.51 6.10 -3.09
C SER A 5 13.89 7.39 -2.35
N ARG A 6 14.46 8.36 -3.07
CA ARG A 6 14.82 9.66 -2.51
C ARG A 6 13.60 10.49 -2.12
N ARG A 7 12.56 10.51 -2.97
CA ARG A 7 11.29 11.21 -2.68
C ARG A 7 10.53 10.56 -1.51
N GLN A 8 10.50 9.25 -1.43
CA GLN A 8 9.90 8.55 -0.29
C GLN A 8 10.63 8.85 1.03
N ARG A 9 11.97 8.89 1.02
CA ARG A 9 12.75 9.28 2.22
C ARG A 9 12.48 10.73 2.62
N GLN A 10 12.40 11.65 1.69
CA GLN A 10 12.11 13.05 1.99
C GLN A 10 10.70 13.24 2.57
N MET A 11 9.69 12.49 2.10
CA MET A 11 8.35 12.51 2.69
C MET A 11 8.37 11.98 4.14
N CYS A 12 9.00 10.83 4.39
CA CYS A 12 9.13 10.30 5.75
C CYS A 12 9.91 11.23 6.70
N ILE A 13 10.97 11.89 6.23
CA ILE A 13 11.74 12.86 7.02
C ILE A 13 10.89 14.08 7.37
N ARG A 14 10.11 14.57 6.42
CA ARG A 14 9.24 15.74 6.61
C ARG A 14 8.11 15.44 7.62
N ASP A 15 7.53 14.26 7.53
CA ASP A 15 6.49 13.80 8.44
C ASP A 15 7.04 13.59 9.86
N SER A 16 8.23 13.00 9.98
CA SER A 16 8.92 12.81 11.25
C SER A 16 9.35 14.13 11.88
N TYR A 17 9.79 15.09 11.06
CA TYR A 17 10.12 16.43 11.53
C TYR A 17 8.91 17.18 12.08
N ASN A 18 7.81 17.19 11.36
CA ASN A 18 6.56 17.82 11.80
C ASN A 18 5.98 17.14 13.05
N PHE A 19 6.14 15.82 13.17
CA PHE A 19 5.77 15.06 14.36
C PHE A 19 6.62 15.48 15.57
N GLY A 20 7.94 15.61 15.39
CA GLY A 20 8.88 16.07 16.43
C GLY A 20 8.64 17.52 16.86
N HIS A 21 8.18 18.39 15.96
CA HIS A 21 7.86 19.79 16.25
C HIS A 21 6.50 19.99 16.93
N GLY A 22 5.70 18.93 17.08
CA GLY A 22 4.44 18.97 17.86
C GLY A 22 3.25 19.57 17.14
N ASP A 23 3.34 19.94 15.86
CA ASP A 23 2.26 20.57 15.09
C ASP A 23 1.33 19.48 14.50
N LYS A 24 0.24 19.21 15.20
CA LYS A 24 -0.74 18.19 14.82
C LYS A 24 -1.45 18.49 13.51
N GLN A 25 -1.68 19.76 13.20
CA GLN A 25 -2.40 20.14 11.98
C GLN A 25 -1.51 19.88 10.77
N ARG A 26 -0.25 20.26 10.82
CA ARG A 26 0.71 19.99 9.76
C ARG A 26 0.93 18.50 9.50
N VAL A 27 0.94 17.67 10.56
CA VAL A 27 1.03 16.20 10.40
C VAL A 27 -0.19 15.66 9.65
N LYS A 28 -1.40 16.13 9.97
CA LYS A 28 -2.62 15.73 9.25
C LYS A 28 -2.63 16.18 7.80
N ASP A 29 -2.22 17.41 7.53
CA ASP A 29 -2.19 17.97 6.18
C ASP A 29 -1.15 17.25 5.31
N CYS A 30 0.03 16.97 5.88
CA CYS A 30 1.07 16.20 5.22
C CYS A 30 0.57 14.78 4.88
N PHE A 31 -0.06 14.09 5.85
CA PHE A 31 -0.66 12.79 5.64
C PHE A 31 -1.72 12.81 4.52
N ARG A 32 -2.62 13.81 4.54
CA ARG A 32 -3.65 13.96 3.51
C ARG A 32 -3.05 14.12 2.12
N ILE A 33 -2.01 14.95 1.98
CA ILE A 33 -1.32 15.15 0.70
C ILE A 33 -0.67 13.84 0.23
N VAL A 34 0.06 13.16 1.11
CA VAL A 34 0.70 11.87 0.80
C VAL A 34 -0.33 10.84 0.37
N LEU A 35 -1.43 10.71 1.14
CA LEU A 35 -2.50 9.77 0.86
C LEU A 35 -3.13 10.02 -0.51
N VAL A 36 -3.56 11.26 -0.76
CA VAL A 36 -4.20 11.63 -2.05
C VAL A 36 -3.23 11.40 -3.20
N THR A 37 -1.97 11.83 -3.08
CA THR A 37 -0.97 11.68 -4.14
C THR A 37 -0.68 10.21 -4.45
N MET A 38 -0.43 9.40 -3.40
CA MET A 38 -0.13 7.97 -3.57
C MET A 38 -1.32 7.19 -4.13
N PHE A 39 -2.51 7.47 -3.60
CA PHE A 39 -3.73 6.81 -4.06
C PHE A 39 -4.08 7.19 -5.50
N SER A 40 -4.05 8.48 -5.84
CA SER A 40 -4.34 8.95 -7.21
C SER A 40 -3.34 8.39 -8.22
N PHE A 41 -2.05 8.44 -7.91
CA PHE A 41 -1.02 7.88 -8.80
C PHE A 41 -1.21 6.38 -9.01
N ASN A 42 -1.44 5.64 -7.93
CA ASN A 42 -1.69 4.20 -8.01
C ASN A 42 -2.97 3.90 -8.82
N LEU A 43 -4.05 4.64 -8.57
CA LEU A 43 -5.33 4.45 -9.27
C LEU A 43 -5.18 4.70 -10.78
N ILE A 44 -4.53 5.79 -11.17
CA ILE A 44 -4.29 6.12 -12.60
C ILE A 44 -3.48 5.03 -13.27
N LEU A 45 -2.40 4.59 -12.65
CA LEU A 45 -1.53 3.55 -13.20
C LEU A 45 -2.27 2.21 -13.34
N MET A 46 -3.01 1.81 -12.30
CA MET A 46 -3.77 0.55 -12.31
C MET A 46 -4.92 0.60 -13.32
N LEU A 47 -5.62 1.72 -13.40
CA LEU A 47 -6.69 1.92 -14.38
C LEU A 47 -6.15 1.81 -15.82
N PHE A 48 -5.01 2.42 -16.09
CA PHE A 48 -4.35 2.30 -17.39
C PHE A 48 -4.03 0.83 -17.74
N MET A 49 -3.44 0.09 -16.81
CA MET A 49 -3.10 -1.32 -17.02
C MET A 49 -4.33 -2.22 -17.19
N ILE A 50 -5.43 -1.94 -16.45
CA ILE A 50 -6.68 -2.70 -16.55
C ILE A 50 -7.42 -2.42 -17.85
N LEU A 51 -7.39 -1.19 -18.34
CA LEU A 51 -8.07 -0.81 -19.58
C LEU A 51 -7.31 -1.25 -20.84
N PHE A 52 -5.97 -1.32 -20.77
CA PHE A 52 -5.13 -1.64 -21.92
C PHE A 52 -4.21 -2.86 -21.68
N PRO A 53 -4.73 -4.01 -21.18
CA PRO A 53 -3.91 -5.16 -20.82
C PRO A 53 -3.17 -5.75 -22.02
N SER A 54 -3.81 -5.83 -23.18
CA SER A 54 -3.19 -6.36 -24.40
C SER A 54 -2.05 -5.46 -24.92
N THR A 55 -2.21 -4.15 -24.86
CA THR A 55 -1.16 -3.18 -25.25
C THR A 55 0.04 -3.28 -24.33
N VAL A 56 -0.19 -3.41 -23.03
CA VAL A 56 0.88 -3.59 -22.06
C VAL A 56 1.60 -4.92 -22.28
N ALA A 57 0.85 -6.01 -22.50
CA ALA A 57 1.42 -7.33 -22.75
C ALA A 57 2.24 -7.37 -24.07
N SER A 58 1.75 -6.74 -25.13
CA SER A 58 2.43 -6.71 -26.43
C SER A 58 3.79 -5.96 -26.42
N ALA A 59 3.99 -5.09 -25.45
CA ALA A 59 5.28 -4.43 -25.23
C ALA A 59 6.38 -5.39 -24.69
N PHE A 60 5.99 -6.54 -24.13
CA PHE A 60 6.90 -7.51 -23.53
C PHE A 60 6.97 -8.84 -24.30
N THR A 61 5.93 -9.17 -25.06
CA THR A 61 5.88 -10.44 -25.80
C THR A 61 5.07 -10.32 -27.07
N SER A 62 5.44 -11.13 -28.09
CA SER A 62 4.70 -11.30 -29.34
C SER A 62 3.86 -12.59 -29.37
N ASP A 63 3.88 -13.38 -28.28
CA ASP A 63 3.12 -14.63 -28.19
C ASP A 63 1.64 -14.34 -27.96
N ALA A 64 0.80 -14.66 -28.97
CA ALA A 64 -0.63 -14.43 -28.93
C ALA A 64 -1.34 -15.18 -27.78
N ARG A 65 -0.87 -16.38 -27.42
CA ARG A 65 -1.46 -17.15 -26.32
C ARG A 65 -1.19 -16.48 -24.98
N LEU A 66 0.01 -15.94 -24.81
CA LEU A 66 0.39 -15.24 -23.58
C LEU A 66 -0.37 -13.93 -23.46
N ILE A 67 -0.52 -13.17 -24.55
CA ILE A 67 -1.31 -11.91 -24.56
C ILE A 67 -2.78 -12.19 -24.20
N GLU A 68 -3.39 -13.24 -24.72
CA GLU A 68 -4.77 -13.61 -24.39
C GLU A 68 -4.91 -14.04 -22.92
N THR A 69 -3.94 -14.76 -22.36
CA THR A 69 -3.93 -15.11 -20.93
C THR A 69 -3.84 -13.86 -20.06
N VAL A 70 -2.95 -12.92 -20.41
CA VAL A 70 -2.77 -11.67 -19.67
C VAL A 70 -4.03 -10.81 -19.72
N ARG A 71 -4.74 -10.79 -20.84
CA ARG A 71 -5.92 -9.98 -21.06
C ARG A 71 -7.01 -10.17 -19.98
N TRP A 72 -7.27 -11.41 -19.56
CA TRP A 72 -8.26 -11.70 -18.53
C TRP A 72 -7.65 -11.81 -17.12
N THR A 73 -6.39 -12.23 -17.00
CA THR A 73 -5.72 -12.40 -15.70
C THR A 73 -5.31 -11.07 -15.07
N MET A 74 -4.83 -10.12 -15.91
CA MET A 74 -4.33 -8.83 -15.44
C MET A 74 -5.39 -8.00 -14.69
N PRO A 75 -6.65 -7.87 -15.16
CA PRO A 75 -7.68 -7.16 -14.40
C PRO A 75 -7.98 -7.78 -13.03
N VAL A 76 -7.99 -9.12 -12.94
CA VAL A 76 -8.20 -9.83 -11.67
C VAL A 76 -7.07 -9.55 -10.69
N PHE A 77 -5.84 -9.69 -11.16
CA PHE A 77 -4.64 -9.46 -10.33
C PHE A 77 -4.53 -8.00 -9.87
N LEU A 78 -4.68 -7.06 -10.79
CA LEU A 78 -4.53 -5.64 -10.49
C LEU A 78 -5.74 -5.04 -9.76
N GLY A 79 -6.92 -5.64 -9.89
CA GLY A 79 -8.11 -5.21 -9.18
C GLY A 79 -7.91 -5.19 -7.66
N GLY A 80 -7.29 -6.24 -7.11
CA GLY A 80 -6.91 -6.30 -5.69
C GLY A 80 -5.84 -5.27 -5.31
N MET A 81 -4.94 -4.94 -6.24
CA MET A 81 -3.87 -3.96 -6.01
C MET A 81 -4.32 -2.50 -6.07
N THR A 82 -5.54 -2.22 -6.54
CA THR A 82 -6.03 -0.83 -6.65
C THR A 82 -6.02 -0.11 -5.30
N ILE A 83 -6.36 -0.83 -4.21
CA ILE A 83 -6.39 -0.30 -2.85
C ILE A 83 -4.98 -0.20 -2.24
N PHE A 84 -3.97 -0.76 -2.90
CA PHE A 84 -2.60 -0.83 -2.40
C PHE A 84 -1.95 0.55 -2.17
N GLY A 85 -2.32 1.56 -2.97
CA GLY A 85 -1.88 2.94 -2.77
C GLY A 85 -2.27 3.50 -1.41
N LEU A 86 -3.48 3.18 -0.94
CA LEU A 86 -3.96 3.56 0.40
C LEU A 86 -3.18 2.85 1.50
N GLN A 87 -2.96 1.55 1.37
CA GLN A 87 -2.15 0.77 2.32
C GLN A 87 -0.73 1.34 2.43
N ARG A 88 -0.09 1.65 1.30
CA ARG A 88 1.27 2.22 1.25
C ARG A 88 1.34 3.56 1.97
N ALA A 89 0.36 4.45 1.76
CA ALA A 89 0.31 5.74 2.44
C ALA A 89 0.20 5.57 3.96
N CYS A 90 -0.72 4.72 4.43
CA CYS A 90 -0.90 4.44 5.86
C CYS A 90 0.35 3.77 6.48
N GLN A 91 0.96 2.81 5.79
CA GLN A 91 2.15 2.11 6.26
C GLN A 91 3.37 3.02 6.35
N ASN A 92 3.60 3.88 5.36
CA ASN A 92 4.68 4.86 5.39
C ASN A 92 4.49 5.86 6.53
N MET A 93 3.25 6.26 6.80
CA MET A 93 2.94 7.15 7.92
C MET A 93 3.21 6.48 9.27
N PHE A 94 2.89 5.19 9.45
CA PHE A 94 3.26 4.45 10.67
C PHE A 94 4.77 4.45 10.90
N VAL A 95 5.56 4.27 9.85
CA VAL A 95 7.03 4.34 9.93
C VAL A 95 7.49 5.74 10.31
N ALA A 96 6.95 6.78 9.68
CA ALA A 96 7.29 8.17 9.95
C ALA A 96 6.95 8.61 11.38
N LEU A 97 5.88 8.06 11.94
CA LEU A 97 5.43 8.30 13.33
C LEU A 97 6.15 7.39 14.36
N GLY A 98 7.20 6.67 13.96
CA GLY A 98 7.97 5.80 14.85
C GLY A 98 7.29 4.49 15.24
N GLN A 99 6.19 4.13 14.57
CA GLN A 99 5.44 2.90 14.82
C GLN A 99 5.89 1.74 13.91
N ALA A 100 7.19 1.54 13.79
CA ALA A 100 7.78 0.52 12.91
C ALA A 100 7.26 -0.90 13.19
N ARG A 101 6.97 -1.25 14.44
CA ARG A 101 6.44 -2.57 14.83
C ARG A 101 5.11 -2.87 14.16
N ILE A 102 4.21 -1.88 14.07
CA ILE A 102 2.90 -2.03 13.41
C ILE A 102 3.08 -2.20 11.90
N SER A 103 3.98 -1.44 11.30
CA SER A 103 4.31 -1.57 9.88
C SER A 103 4.85 -2.97 9.53
N ILE A 104 5.75 -3.51 10.38
CA ILE A 104 6.28 -4.88 10.22
C ILE A 104 5.16 -5.91 10.38
N PHE A 105 4.28 -5.76 11.39
CA PHE A 105 3.15 -6.66 11.59
C PHE A 105 2.22 -6.72 10.37
N ILE A 106 1.89 -5.55 9.79
CA ILE A 106 1.05 -5.48 8.58
C ILE A 106 1.73 -6.15 7.39
N ALA A 107 3.05 -5.99 7.23
CA ALA A 107 3.80 -6.64 6.17
C ALA A 107 3.81 -8.18 6.31
N LEU A 108 3.98 -8.68 7.54
CA LEU A 108 3.93 -10.11 7.85
C LEU A 108 2.51 -10.67 7.70
N LEU A 109 1.48 -9.94 8.15
CA LEU A 109 0.08 -10.30 7.97
C LEU A 109 -0.22 -10.54 6.50
N ARG A 110 0.18 -9.60 5.63
CA ARG A 110 -0.05 -9.69 4.20
C ARG A 110 0.66 -10.88 3.57
N LYS A 111 1.96 -11.02 3.78
CA LYS A 111 2.79 -12.01 3.06
C LYS A 111 2.79 -13.40 3.71
N ALA A 112 2.92 -13.49 5.03
CA ALA A 112 3.04 -14.76 5.72
C ALA A 112 1.69 -15.34 6.13
N ILE A 113 0.80 -14.52 6.68
CA ILE A 113 -0.45 -15.03 7.27
C ILE A 113 -1.57 -15.15 6.22
N LEU A 114 -1.63 -14.23 5.26
CA LEU A 114 -2.69 -14.24 4.23
C LEU A 114 -2.22 -14.91 2.95
N LEU A 115 -1.14 -14.43 2.34
CA LEU A 115 -0.76 -14.87 1.00
C LEU A 115 -0.34 -16.34 0.98
N ILE A 116 0.49 -16.80 1.91
CA ILE A 116 0.99 -18.19 1.87
C ILE A 116 -0.15 -19.20 1.97
N PRO A 117 -1.06 -19.16 2.96
CA PRO A 117 -2.16 -20.13 3.03
C PRO A 117 -3.10 -20.03 1.82
N LEU A 118 -3.44 -18.81 1.36
CA LEU A 118 -4.32 -18.65 0.20
C LEU A 118 -3.66 -19.20 -1.08
N ALA A 119 -2.37 -18.94 -1.28
CA ALA A 119 -1.64 -19.42 -2.46
C ALA A 119 -1.46 -20.95 -2.48
N LEU A 120 -1.57 -21.63 -1.33
CA LEU A 120 -1.56 -23.08 -1.26
C LEU A 120 -2.97 -23.69 -1.44
N ILE A 121 -4.00 -23.00 -0.97
CA ILE A 121 -5.38 -23.54 -0.95
C ILE A 121 -6.10 -23.24 -2.27
N LEU A 122 -6.09 -21.98 -2.74
CA LEU A 122 -6.86 -21.54 -3.92
C LEU A 122 -6.49 -22.26 -5.22
N PRO A 123 -5.24 -22.57 -5.52
CA PRO A 123 -4.88 -23.30 -6.74
C PRO A 123 -5.50 -24.69 -6.83
N ASN A 124 -5.80 -25.34 -5.70
CA ASN A 124 -6.46 -26.63 -5.68
C ASN A 124 -7.91 -26.57 -6.18
N PHE A 125 -8.56 -25.39 -6.09
CA PHE A 125 -9.94 -25.18 -6.53
C PHE A 125 -10.04 -24.48 -7.89
N MET A 126 -9.10 -23.56 -8.19
CA MET A 126 -9.17 -22.65 -9.32
C MET A 126 -7.96 -22.75 -10.27
N GLY A 127 -7.04 -23.68 -10.03
CA GLY A 127 -5.82 -23.81 -10.83
C GLY A 127 -4.95 -22.54 -10.77
N VAL A 128 -4.34 -22.17 -11.91
CA VAL A 128 -3.45 -21.01 -12.00
C VAL A 128 -4.14 -19.69 -11.63
N THR A 129 -5.42 -19.55 -11.94
CA THR A 129 -6.21 -18.36 -11.56
C THR A 129 -6.28 -18.17 -10.05
N GLY A 130 -6.28 -19.28 -9.29
CA GLY A 130 -6.27 -19.27 -7.83
C GLY A 130 -5.05 -18.57 -7.23
N VAL A 131 -3.89 -18.66 -7.88
CA VAL A 131 -2.68 -17.95 -7.43
C VAL A 131 -2.87 -16.43 -7.54
N TYR A 132 -3.38 -15.96 -8.67
CA TYR A 132 -3.64 -14.52 -8.89
C TYR A 132 -4.75 -14.00 -7.96
N ALA A 133 -5.79 -14.80 -7.74
CA ALA A 133 -6.84 -14.47 -6.80
C ALA A 133 -6.33 -14.41 -5.34
N ALA A 134 -5.42 -15.30 -4.95
CA ALA A 134 -4.80 -15.29 -3.63
C ALA A 134 -4.04 -13.99 -3.35
N GLU A 135 -3.26 -13.51 -4.32
CA GLU A 135 -2.55 -12.23 -4.21
C GLU A 135 -3.55 -11.06 -4.08
N ALA A 136 -4.57 -11.02 -4.96
CA ALA A 136 -5.58 -9.95 -4.94
C ALA A 136 -6.35 -9.90 -3.61
N ILE A 137 -6.78 -11.05 -3.10
CA ILE A 137 -7.51 -11.16 -1.81
C ILE A 137 -6.60 -10.78 -0.64
N SER A 138 -5.35 -11.27 -0.64
CA SER A 138 -4.37 -10.94 0.40
C SER A 138 -4.09 -9.44 0.46
N ASP A 139 -3.90 -8.80 -0.70
CA ASP A 139 -3.62 -7.38 -0.78
C ASP A 139 -4.82 -6.53 -0.37
N ALA A 140 -6.03 -6.87 -0.82
CA ALA A 140 -7.25 -6.17 -0.43
C ALA A 140 -7.50 -6.29 1.08
N THR A 141 -7.38 -7.49 1.64
CA THR A 141 -7.57 -7.73 3.08
C THR A 141 -6.54 -6.97 3.92
N ALA A 142 -5.27 -7.03 3.53
CA ALA A 142 -4.20 -6.30 4.22
C ALA A 142 -4.39 -4.77 4.12
N ALA A 143 -4.87 -4.26 2.99
CA ALA A 143 -5.17 -2.84 2.82
C ALA A 143 -6.29 -2.38 3.74
N ILE A 144 -7.36 -3.16 3.85
CA ILE A 144 -8.47 -2.89 4.76
C ILE A 144 -7.99 -2.91 6.21
N CYS A 145 -7.28 -3.96 6.64
CA CYS A 145 -6.75 -4.08 7.99
C CYS A 145 -5.80 -2.92 8.33
N CYS A 146 -4.89 -2.57 7.41
CA CYS A 146 -3.96 -1.45 7.59
C CYS A 146 -4.70 -0.13 7.78
N THR A 147 -5.70 0.13 6.96
CA THR A 147 -6.49 1.35 6.99
C THR A 147 -7.28 1.46 8.28
N LEU A 148 -7.95 0.39 8.72
CA LEU A 148 -8.70 0.34 9.97
C LEU A 148 -7.78 0.56 11.18
N LEU A 149 -6.62 -0.13 11.23
CA LEU A 149 -5.62 0.05 12.28
C LEU A 149 -5.08 1.48 12.29
N PHE A 150 -4.88 2.07 11.12
CA PHE A 150 -4.41 3.45 11.02
C PHE A 150 -5.42 4.42 11.62
N PHE A 151 -6.69 4.37 11.20
CA PHE A 151 -7.73 5.25 11.73
C PHE A 151 -7.96 5.06 13.23
N TRP A 152 -7.79 3.86 13.74
CA TRP A 152 -7.92 3.58 15.17
C TRP A 152 -6.73 4.09 15.99
N GLN A 153 -5.51 4.00 15.47
CA GLN A 153 -4.29 4.37 16.18
C GLN A 153 -3.87 5.82 15.96
N PHE A 154 -4.16 6.39 14.80
CA PHE A 154 -3.73 7.74 14.43
C PHE A 154 -4.18 8.82 15.45
N PRO A 155 -5.44 8.85 15.95
CA PRO A 155 -5.83 9.81 16.98
C PRO A 155 -5.07 9.62 18.28
N LYS A 156 -4.76 8.37 18.66
CA LYS A 156 -4.00 8.05 19.89
C LYS A 156 -2.55 8.52 19.80
N ILE A 157 -1.94 8.36 18.63
CA ILE A 157 -0.57 8.82 18.36
C ILE A 157 -0.53 10.35 18.39
N LEU A 158 -1.47 11.02 17.72
CA LEU A 158 -1.60 12.48 17.77
C LEU A 158 -1.88 13.02 19.19
N GLY A 159 -2.59 12.25 20.03
CA GLY A 159 -2.81 12.59 21.44
C GLY A 159 -1.52 12.66 22.25
N LYS A 160 -0.55 11.81 21.96
CA LYS A 160 0.77 11.76 22.63
C LYS A 160 1.68 12.96 22.31
N ILE A 161 1.44 13.67 21.21
CA ILE A 161 2.21 14.87 20.83
C ILE A 161 2.06 15.99 21.88
N LYS A 162 0.91 16.07 22.58
CA LYS A 162 0.64 17.10 23.59
C LYS A 162 1.50 17.00 24.86
N GLY A 163 2.15 15.84 25.08
CA GLY A 163 2.97 15.60 26.29
C GLY A 163 4.46 15.93 26.13
N ASN A 164 4.92 16.18 24.91
CA ASN A 164 6.37 16.34 24.68
C ASN A 164 6.81 17.80 24.47
N THR A 165 5.87 18.71 24.26
CA THR A 165 6.17 20.17 24.14
C THR A 165 6.48 20.85 25.47
N LEU A 166 6.31 20.16 26.61
CA LEU A 166 6.59 20.69 27.96
C LEU A 166 7.93 20.20 28.55
N ARG A 167 8.77 19.50 27.76
CA ARG A 167 10.04 18.93 28.22
C ARG A 167 11.29 19.52 27.55
N VAL A 168 11.18 20.68 26.93
CA VAL A 168 12.30 21.43 26.40
C VAL A 168 12.28 22.81 27.05
N GLU A 169 12.50 22.85 28.35
CA GLU A 169 13.07 23.97 29.10
C GLU A 169 14.30 23.48 29.82
#